data_b81b67a50464787e943c57d7ada366e9
#
_entry.id   b81b67a50464787e943c57d7ada366e9
#
_cell.length_a   1.000
_cell.length_b   1.000
_cell.length_c   1.000
_cell.angle_alpha   90.00
_cell.angle_beta   90.00
_cell.angle_gamma   90.00
#
_symmetry.space_group_name_H-M   'P 1'
#
loop_
_entity.id
_entity.type
_entity.pdbx_description
1 polymer ?
#
loop_
_entity_poly.entity_id
_entity_poly.type
_entity_poly.pdbx_seq_one_letter_code
_entity_poly.pdbx_strand_id
1 'polypeptide(L)'
;ITNGTLLDEEKSDWLDALDFRVGISHDGPGYHVRGLDPFDDEEKLHNIIYLWTKLNPKGKISFNAMVHKNNLSRAAISAWFKEKLGFDALIGEGAFIDPYDEGGASLCITDPAEHIESRSNSFKELRAGLGSNLGVTQTKIKNFIDSIKNKQPATSVGQKCGMDRPEDIAVDLKGNVLTCQNVSAVATGFNGESHLIGNVADYDNIKLNTSTHWSHRDECPNCPVLQICQGSCMFLHGPMWELGCDNAYSDNIPFFLAGWEMLTGAVPYYIEGPQKADRQDVLGVVNGIPKTKKVINIKVV
;
A
#
# COMPACT_ATOMS: atom_id res chain seq x y z
N ILE A 1 0.22 15.80 -3.43
CA ILE A 1 -0.67 15.17 -2.43
C ILE A 1 -1.00 16.23 -1.38
N THR A 2 -2.25 16.28 -0.92
CA THR A 2 -2.73 17.22 0.11
C THR A 2 -3.74 16.52 1.03
N ASN A 3 -3.93 17.03 2.25
CA ASN A 3 -5.04 16.63 3.13
C ASN A 3 -6.34 17.41 2.85
N GLY A 4 -6.30 18.38 1.93
CA GLY A 4 -7.46 19.17 1.52
C GLY A 4 -7.86 20.31 2.45
N THR A 5 -7.28 20.43 3.64
CA THR A 5 -7.74 21.37 4.68
C THR A 5 -7.49 22.86 4.36
N LEU A 6 -6.57 23.14 3.45
CA LEU A 6 -6.22 24.51 3.02
C LEU A 6 -6.72 24.84 1.60
N LEU A 7 -7.53 23.97 1.02
CA LEU A 7 -8.15 24.22 -0.28
C LEU A 7 -9.21 25.34 -0.16
N ASP A 8 -9.30 26.14 -1.18
CA ASP A 8 -10.36 27.08 -1.50
C ASP A 8 -10.58 27.13 -3.02
N GLU A 9 -11.53 27.87 -3.49
CA GLU A 9 -11.85 27.98 -4.92
C GLU A 9 -10.68 28.58 -5.71
N GLU A 10 -10.02 29.62 -5.19
CA GLU A 10 -8.88 30.29 -5.86
C GLU A 10 -7.71 29.32 -6.07
N LYS A 11 -7.32 28.58 -5.02
CA LYS A 11 -6.28 27.57 -5.12
C LYS A 11 -6.67 26.42 -6.04
N SER A 12 -7.93 26.04 -6.03
CA SER A 12 -8.46 24.99 -6.91
C SER A 12 -8.39 25.41 -8.37
N ASP A 13 -8.73 26.69 -8.68
CA ASP A 13 -8.60 27.26 -10.01
C ASP A 13 -7.14 27.33 -10.46
N TRP A 14 -6.26 27.71 -9.56
CA TRP A 14 -4.83 27.75 -9.83
C TRP A 14 -4.25 26.34 -10.10
N LEU A 15 -4.61 25.33 -9.31
CA LEU A 15 -4.20 23.94 -9.53
C LEU A 15 -4.69 23.41 -10.88
N ASP A 16 -5.91 23.77 -11.26
CA ASP A 16 -6.48 23.40 -12.55
C ASP A 16 -5.78 24.11 -13.72
N ALA A 17 -5.56 25.42 -13.61
CA ALA A 17 -4.89 26.22 -14.64
C ALA A 17 -3.45 25.77 -14.90
N LEU A 18 -2.75 25.33 -13.88
CA LEU A 18 -1.38 24.79 -13.96
C LEU A 18 -1.32 23.30 -14.27
N ASP A 19 -2.46 22.68 -14.56
CA ASP A 19 -2.57 21.30 -15.01
C ASP A 19 -2.06 20.27 -13.99
N PHE A 20 -2.20 20.55 -12.68
CA PHE A 20 -1.78 19.64 -11.62
C PHE A 20 -2.61 18.35 -11.58
N ARG A 21 -1.93 17.24 -11.21
CA ARG A 21 -2.59 16.02 -10.74
C ARG A 21 -2.61 16.04 -9.21
N VAL A 22 -3.78 15.90 -8.60
CA VAL A 22 -3.97 16.03 -7.16
C VAL A 22 -4.44 14.71 -6.54
N GLY A 23 -3.76 14.28 -5.48
CA GLY A 23 -4.21 13.21 -4.59
C GLY A 23 -4.62 13.80 -3.25
N ILE A 24 -5.86 13.58 -2.82
CA ILE A 24 -6.35 14.01 -1.51
C ILE A 24 -6.20 12.84 -0.53
N SER A 25 -5.41 13.04 0.52
CA SER A 25 -5.20 12.01 1.55
C SER A 25 -6.41 11.95 2.48
N HIS A 26 -7.18 10.87 2.37
CA HIS A 26 -8.33 10.62 3.24
C HIS A 26 -8.63 9.12 3.32
N ASP A 27 -8.67 8.57 4.54
CA ASP A 27 -8.77 7.12 4.76
C ASP A 27 -10.22 6.60 4.80
N GLY A 28 -11.19 7.41 4.40
CA GLY A 28 -12.60 7.03 4.53
C GLY A 28 -12.99 6.86 6.00
N PRO A 29 -13.64 5.75 6.39
CA PRO A 29 -14.10 5.54 7.77
C PRO A 29 -12.96 5.48 8.80
N GLY A 30 -11.72 5.27 8.35
CA GLY A 30 -10.53 5.22 9.20
C GLY A 30 -9.87 6.58 9.47
N TYR A 31 -10.43 7.69 9.00
CA TYR A 31 -9.79 9.00 9.05
C TYR A 31 -9.44 9.51 10.46
N HIS A 32 -10.16 9.04 11.49
CA HIS A 32 -9.96 9.45 12.88
C HIS A 32 -8.49 9.35 13.39
N VAL A 33 -7.66 8.51 12.80
CA VAL A 33 -6.23 8.40 13.14
C VAL A 33 -5.41 9.61 12.65
N ARG A 34 -5.97 10.43 11.75
CA ARG A 34 -5.33 11.64 11.21
C ARG A 34 -5.75 12.93 11.90
N GLY A 35 -6.80 12.90 12.73
CA GLY A 35 -7.36 14.06 13.42
C GLY A 35 -8.80 14.37 13.00
N LEU A 36 -9.13 15.67 12.94
CA LEU A 36 -10.48 16.12 12.56
C LEU A 36 -10.75 15.86 11.08
N ASP A 37 -11.90 15.26 10.80
CA ASP A 37 -12.32 14.92 9.45
C ASP A 37 -12.73 16.18 8.67
N PRO A 38 -12.06 16.52 7.55
CA PRO A 38 -12.47 17.66 6.74
C PRO A 38 -13.85 17.48 6.09
N PHE A 39 -14.39 16.26 6.03
CA PHE A 39 -15.73 16.01 5.51
C PHE A 39 -16.86 16.32 6.53
N ASP A 40 -16.51 16.49 7.79
CA ASP A 40 -17.44 16.96 8.82
C ASP A 40 -17.51 18.50 8.90
N ASP A 41 -16.71 19.20 8.10
CA ASP A 41 -16.67 20.66 7.96
C ASP A 41 -17.24 21.03 6.57
N GLU A 42 -18.39 21.69 6.55
CA GLU A 42 -19.14 22.00 5.32
C GLU A 42 -18.32 22.84 4.32
N GLU A 43 -17.52 23.79 4.80
CA GLU A 43 -16.67 24.63 3.94
C GLU A 43 -15.54 23.81 3.31
N LYS A 44 -14.85 22.98 4.11
CA LYS A 44 -13.77 22.12 3.59
C LYS A 44 -14.28 21.08 2.61
N LEU A 45 -15.42 20.45 2.92
CA LEU A 45 -16.06 19.51 2.02
C LEU A 45 -16.45 20.18 0.70
N HIS A 46 -17.05 21.38 0.77
CA HIS A 46 -17.38 22.17 -0.42
C HIS A 46 -16.13 22.40 -1.29
N ASN A 47 -15.03 22.86 -0.70
CA ASN A 47 -13.79 23.14 -1.41
C ASN A 47 -13.16 21.88 -2.04
N ILE A 48 -13.23 20.74 -1.35
CA ILE A 48 -12.79 19.44 -1.89
C ILE A 48 -13.65 19.05 -3.10
N ILE A 49 -14.98 19.18 -3.01
CA ILE A 49 -15.89 18.87 -4.11
C ILE A 49 -15.68 19.84 -5.28
N TYR A 50 -15.45 21.12 -5.01
CA TYR A 50 -15.15 22.10 -6.04
C TYR A 50 -13.91 21.73 -6.86
N LEU A 51 -12.81 21.39 -6.19
CA LEU A 51 -11.61 20.88 -6.85
C LEU A 51 -11.88 19.59 -7.63
N TRP A 52 -12.67 18.68 -7.04
CA TRP A 52 -13.05 17.42 -7.69
C TRP A 52 -13.78 17.67 -9.02
N THR A 53 -14.75 18.57 -9.06
CA THR A 53 -15.51 18.86 -10.29
C THR A 53 -14.64 19.39 -11.43
N LYS A 54 -13.54 20.07 -11.12
CA LYS A 54 -12.60 20.59 -12.12
C LYS A 54 -11.64 19.53 -12.65
N LEU A 55 -11.09 18.72 -11.77
CA LEU A 55 -9.99 17.81 -12.12
C LEU A 55 -10.47 16.40 -12.51
N ASN A 56 -11.63 15.95 -12.01
CA ASN A 56 -12.13 14.60 -12.30
C ASN A 56 -12.42 14.36 -13.79
N PRO A 57 -13.02 15.29 -14.56
CA PRO A 57 -13.23 15.10 -15.99
C PRO A 57 -11.92 14.93 -16.79
N LYS A 58 -10.81 15.42 -16.22
CA LYS A 58 -9.46 15.33 -16.79
C LYS A 58 -8.70 14.08 -16.30
N GLY A 59 -9.29 13.27 -15.41
CA GLY A 59 -8.62 12.14 -14.75
C GLY A 59 -7.44 12.54 -13.86
N LYS A 60 -7.47 13.75 -13.28
CA LYS A 60 -6.35 14.34 -12.54
C LYS A 60 -6.56 14.45 -11.04
N ILE A 61 -7.58 13.81 -10.50
CA ILE A 61 -7.83 13.79 -9.06
C ILE A 61 -8.16 12.38 -8.57
N SER A 62 -7.71 12.06 -7.37
CA SER A 62 -8.04 10.82 -6.66
C SER A 62 -8.01 11.07 -5.16
N PHE A 63 -8.71 10.22 -4.41
CA PHE A 63 -8.44 10.07 -2.98
C PHE A 63 -7.33 9.04 -2.77
N ASN A 64 -6.47 9.28 -1.79
CA ASN A 64 -5.45 8.33 -1.35
C ASN A 64 -5.82 7.84 0.05
N ALA A 65 -6.28 6.60 0.14
CA ALA A 65 -6.73 5.99 1.38
C ALA A 65 -5.71 4.96 1.90
N MET A 66 -5.44 5.00 3.20
CA MET A 66 -4.60 4.00 3.85
C MET A 66 -5.47 2.90 4.47
N VAL A 67 -5.15 1.67 4.09
CA VAL A 67 -5.69 0.46 4.71
C VAL A 67 -4.78 0.11 5.89
N HIS A 68 -5.32 0.11 7.10
CA HIS A 68 -4.58 -0.15 8.33
C HIS A 68 -5.43 -0.98 9.32
N LYS A 69 -4.84 -1.43 10.42
CA LYS A 69 -5.49 -2.33 11.40
C LYS A 69 -6.96 -1.97 11.73
N ASN A 70 -7.26 -0.68 11.88
CA ASN A 70 -8.61 -0.22 12.22
C ASN A 70 -9.48 0.13 11.00
N ASN A 71 -8.99 -0.12 9.78
CA ASN A 71 -9.65 0.24 8.51
C ASN A 71 -9.26 -0.75 7.41
N LEU A 72 -9.55 -2.04 7.60
CA LEU A 72 -9.05 -3.11 6.74
C LEU A 72 -9.88 -3.35 5.47
N SER A 73 -11.18 -2.94 5.47
CA SER A 73 -12.09 -3.24 4.37
C SER A 73 -12.01 -2.19 3.27
N ARG A 74 -11.52 -2.59 2.10
CA ARG A 74 -11.52 -1.75 0.89
C ARG A 74 -12.93 -1.48 0.39
N ALA A 75 -13.83 -2.46 0.55
CA ALA A 75 -15.24 -2.30 0.20
C ALA A 75 -15.91 -1.25 1.08
N ALA A 76 -15.64 -1.25 2.39
CA ALA A 76 -16.16 -0.24 3.32
C ALA A 76 -15.61 1.17 3.00
N ILE A 77 -14.31 1.28 2.67
CA ILE A 77 -13.70 2.55 2.24
C ILE A 77 -14.42 3.08 0.99
N SER A 78 -14.61 2.25 -0.03
CA SER A 78 -15.29 2.64 -1.26
C SER A 78 -16.73 3.05 -1.01
N ALA A 79 -17.47 2.29 -0.20
CA ALA A 79 -18.86 2.59 0.16
C ALA A 79 -18.99 3.90 0.92
N TRP A 80 -18.08 4.17 1.85
CA TRP A 80 -18.06 5.41 2.63
C TRP A 80 -17.89 6.64 1.74
N PHE A 81 -16.91 6.61 0.79
CA PHE A 81 -16.75 7.72 -0.15
C PHE A 81 -17.98 7.92 -1.02
N LYS A 82 -18.59 6.83 -1.51
CA LYS A 82 -19.82 6.91 -2.30
C LYS A 82 -20.98 7.52 -1.51
N GLU A 83 -21.13 7.17 -0.25
CA GLU A 83 -22.15 7.73 0.65
C GLU A 83 -21.92 9.23 0.88
N LYS A 84 -20.69 9.63 1.22
CA LYS A 84 -20.34 11.02 1.54
C LYS A 84 -20.37 11.94 0.32
N LEU A 85 -20.00 11.45 -0.86
CA LEU A 85 -19.88 12.27 -2.08
C LEU A 85 -21.09 12.14 -3.02
N GLY A 86 -21.87 11.05 -2.92
CA GLY A 86 -22.97 10.77 -3.83
C GLY A 86 -22.54 10.18 -5.19
N PHE A 87 -21.25 9.89 -5.39
CA PHE A 87 -20.71 9.30 -6.62
C PHE A 87 -19.54 8.36 -6.33
N ASP A 88 -19.16 7.54 -7.32
CA ASP A 88 -17.98 6.66 -7.22
C ASP A 88 -16.71 7.46 -7.52
N ALA A 89 -15.96 7.79 -6.47
CA ALA A 89 -14.69 8.49 -6.58
C ALA A 89 -13.53 7.51 -6.87
N LEU A 90 -12.54 7.95 -7.65
CA LEU A 90 -11.30 7.20 -7.82
C LEU A 90 -10.49 7.21 -6.51
N ILE A 91 -10.17 6.04 -6.00
CA ILE A 91 -9.43 5.83 -4.76
C ILE A 91 -8.14 5.07 -5.07
N GLY A 92 -7.00 5.67 -4.72
CA GLY A 92 -5.71 5.00 -4.66
C GLY A 92 -5.49 4.45 -3.26
N GLU A 93 -5.95 3.22 -3.03
CA GLU A 93 -5.84 2.59 -1.73
C GLU A 93 -4.47 1.93 -1.53
N GLY A 94 -3.83 2.19 -0.41
CA GLY A 94 -2.55 1.60 -0.03
C GLY A 94 -2.61 0.96 1.34
N ALA A 95 -1.99 -0.20 1.54
CA ALA A 95 -1.87 -0.76 2.87
C ALA A 95 -0.77 -0.04 3.66
N PHE A 96 -1.05 0.24 4.92
CA PHE A 96 -0.06 0.71 5.87
C PHE A 96 0.71 -0.50 6.41
N ILE A 97 1.84 -0.78 5.79
CA ILE A 97 2.63 -1.99 6.02
C ILE A 97 4.07 -1.70 6.43
N ASP A 98 4.49 -0.45 6.37
CA ASP A 98 5.87 -0.03 6.60
C ASP A 98 5.94 0.91 7.80
N PRO A 99 5.97 0.39 9.06
CA PRO A 99 6.06 1.22 10.26
C PRO A 99 7.46 1.79 10.43
N TYR A 100 7.57 3.11 10.54
CA TYR A 100 8.86 3.79 10.77
C TYR A 100 9.09 4.13 12.24
N ASP A 101 8.04 4.11 13.04
CA ASP A 101 8.05 4.45 14.46
C ASP A 101 6.98 3.64 15.23
N GLU A 102 6.94 3.84 16.55
CA GLU A 102 5.95 3.17 17.41
C GLU A 102 4.51 3.57 17.09
N GLY A 103 4.28 4.83 16.69
CA GLY A 103 2.96 5.30 16.28
C GLY A 103 2.49 4.57 15.03
N GLY A 104 3.34 4.43 14.03
CA GLY A 104 3.09 3.65 12.83
C GLY A 104 2.90 2.16 13.15
N ALA A 105 3.70 1.60 14.05
CA ALA A 105 3.57 0.21 14.47
C ALA A 105 2.19 -0.10 15.08
N SER A 106 1.59 0.86 15.78
CA SER A 106 0.25 0.70 16.37
C SER A 106 -0.87 0.51 15.34
N LEU A 107 -0.64 0.89 14.09
CA LEU A 107 -1.59 0.74 12.97
C LEU A 107 -1.39 -0.58 12.21
N CYS A 108 -0.35 -1.35 12.54
CA CYS A 108 -0.10 -2.67 11.98
C CYS A 108 -0.85 -3.76 12.75
N ILE A 109 -1.21 -4.83 12.04
CA ILE A 109 -1.68 -6.06 12.67
C ILE A 109 -0.48 -6.76 13.31
N THR A 110 -0.65 -7.25 14.53
CA THR A 110 0.37 -7.99 15.29
C THR A 110 -0.08 -9.39 15.70
N ASP A 111 -1.40 -9.60 15.78
CA ASP A 111 -1.98 -10.90 16.15
C ASP A 111 -2.07 -11.82 14.93
N PRO A 112 -1.54 -13.05 14.99
CA PRO A 112 -1.64 -14.03 13.91
C PRO A 112 -3.09 -14.36 13.48
N ALA A 113 -4.03 -14.37 14.41
CA ALA A 113 -5.44 -14.63 14.10
C ALA A 113 -6.06 -13.45 13.34
N GLU A 114 -5.74 -12.21 13.72
CA GLU A 114 -6.16 -11.01 13.01
C GLU A 114 -5.58 -10.98 11.59
N HIS A 115 -4.34 -11.44 11.37
CA HIS A 115 -3.75 -11.58 10.04
C HIS A 115 -4.55 -12.54 9.16
N ILE A 116 -4.92 -13.71 9.69
CA ILE A 116 -5.71 -14.72 8.97
C ILE A 116 -7.10 -14.17 8.62
N GLU A 117 -7.76 -13.52 9.59
CA GLU A 117 -9.07 -12.90 9.38
C GLU A 117 -9.00 -11.81 8.30
N SER A 118 -8.01 -10.92 8.36
CA SER A 118 -7.78 -9.87 7.38
C SER A 118 -7.58 -10.44 5.97
N ARG A 119 -6.74 -11.48 5.82
CA ARG A 119 -6.51 -12.17 4.55
C ARG A 119 -7.81 -12.76 3.99
N SER A 120 -8.58 -13.46 4.84
CA SER A 120 -9.83 -14.09 4.45
C SER A 120 -10.88 -13.07 4.02
N ASN A 121 -11.05 -11.98 4.77
CA ASN A 121 -12.02 -10.94 4.46
C ASN A 121 -11.64 -10.17 3.20
N SER A 122 -10.38 -9.78 3.05
CA SER A 122 -9.87 -9.13 1.84
C SER A 122 -10.07 -10.01 0.60
N PHE A 123 -9.79 -11.32 0.70
CA PHE A 123 -10.03 -12.24 -0.41
C PHE A 123 -11.52 -12.38 -0.77
N LYS A 124 -12.42 -12.40 0.23
CA LYS A 124 -13.88 -12.40 -0.02
C LYS A 124 -14.33 -11.14 -0.75
N GLU A 125 -13.82 -9.97 -0.34
CA GLU A 125 -14.12 -8.70 -1.00
C GLU A 125 -13.67 -8.71 -2.48
N LEU A 126 -12.44 -9.19 -2.76
CA LEU A 126 -11.92 -9.32 -4.11
C LEU A 126 -12.79 -10.24 -4.99
N ARG A 127 -13.25 -11.36 -4.45
CA ARG A 127 -14.14 -12.30 -5.16
C ARG A 127 -15.54 -11.73 -5.39
N ALA A 128 -16.04 -10.89 -4.48
CA ALA A 128 -17.32 -10.23 -4.64
C ALA A 128 -17.30 -9.13 -5.73
N GLY A 129 -16.12 -8.81 -6.25
CA GLY A 129 -15.94 -7.77 -7.27
C GLY A 129 -15.90 -6.39 -6.65
N LEU A 130 -14.75 -5.99 -6.15
CA LEU A 130 -14.52 -4.62 -5.76
C LEU A 130 -14.71 -3.69 -6.94
N GLY A 131 -15.29 -2.51 -6.69
CA GLY A 131 -15.60 -1.53 -7.70
C GLY A 131 -14.38 -1.10 -8.55
N SER A 132 -14.63 -0.69 -9.77
CA SER A 132 -13.61 -0.20 -10.71
C SER A 132 -12.88 1.07 -10.24
N ASN A 133 -13.37 1.68 -9.16
CA ASN A 133 -12.83 2.89 -8.56
C ASN A 133 -11.64 2.64 -7.61
N LEU A 134 -11.27 1.39 -7.31
CA LEU A 134 -10.11 1.04 -6.48
C LEU A 134 -8.87 0.82 -7.35
N GLY A 135 -8.10 1.89 -7.56
CA GLY A 135 -7.05 1.93 -8.57
C GLY A 135 -5.87 1.00 -8.29
N VAL A 136 -5.43 0.89 -7.03
CA VAL A 136 -4.30 0.01 -6.67
C VAL A 136 -4.70 -1.46 -6.74
N THR A 137 -5.89 -1.80 -6.25
CA THR A 137 -6.46 -3.16 -6.35
C THR A 137 -6.50 -3.63 -7.81
N GLN A 138 -7.06 -2.83 -8.71
CA GLN A 138 -7.13 -3.16 -10.13
C GLN A 138 -5.74 -3.36 -10.74
N THR A 139 -4.82 -2.45 -10.42
CA THR A 139 -3.45 -2.50 -10.94
C THR A 139 -2.69 -3.72 -10.44
N LYS A 140 -2.77 -4.06 -9.14
CA LYS A 140 -2.10 -5.23 -8.57
C LYS A 140 -2.54 -6.53 -9.24
N ILE A 141 -3.85 -6.75 -9.35
CA ILE A 141 -4.40 -7.97 -9.98
C ILE A 141 -4.01 -8.04 -11.46
N LYS A 142 -4.20 -6.93 -12.18
CA LYS A 142 -3.86 -6.87 -13.61
C LYS A 142 -2.38 -7.17 -13.84
N ASN A 143 -1.49 -6.51 -13.13
CA ASN A 143 -0.04 -6.72 -13.30
C ASN A 143 0.38 -8.15 -12.98
N PHE A 144 -0.19 -8.76 -11.94
CA PHE A 144 0.06 -10.16 -11.61
C PHE A 144 -0.38 -11.09 -12.75
N ILE A 145 -1.61 -10.94 -13.26
CA ILE A 145 -2.14 -11.75 -14.34
C ILE A 145 -1.32 -11.56 -15.62
N ASP A 146 -1.01 -10.32 -15.99
CA ASP A 146 -0.26 -9.99 -17.20
C ASP A 146 1.17 -10.53 -17.13
N SER A 147 1.82 -10.51 -15.97
CA SER A 147 3.16 -11.06 -15.79
C SER A 147 3.20 -12.57 -16.10
N ILE A 148 2.19 -13.31 -15.69
CA ILE A 148 2.09 -14.74 -15.96
C ILE A 148 1.74 -15.00 -17.44
N LYS A 149 0.71 -14.33 -17.97
CA LYS A 149 0.26 -14.51 -19.36
C LYS A 149 1.35 -14.17 -20.38
N ASN A 150 2.08 -13.09 -20.12
CA ASN A 150 3.10 -12.60 -21.02
C ASN A 150 4.50 -13.20 -20.74
N LYS A 151 4.60 -14.09 -19.74
CA LYS A 151 5.87 -14.69 -19.29
C LYS A 151 6.92 -13.64 -18.93
N GLN A 152 6.48 -12.53 -18.37
CA GLN A 152 7.35 -11.42 -17.98
C GLN A 152 7.46 -11.37 -16.45
N PRO A 153 8.61 -11.68 -15.85
CA PRO A 153 8.85 -11.49 -14.42
C PRO A 153 9.07 -10.02 -14.04
N ALA A 154 8.75 -9.10 -14.92
CA ALA A 154 9.31 -7.76 -15.02
C ALA A 154 9.18 -6.91 -13.75
N THR A 155 8.11 -7.07 -12.97
CA THR A 155 7.94 -6.24 -11.76
C THR A 155 8.56 -6.87 -10.52
N SER A 156 8.79 -8.18 -10.51
CA SER A 156 9.38 -8.89 -9.37
C SER A 156 10.91 -8.79 -9.29
N VAL A 157 11.55 -8.30 -10.35
CA VAL A 157 13.02 -8.15 -10.38
C VAL A 157 13.47 -6.87 -9.70
N GLY A 158 12.62 -5.82 -9.73
CA GLY A 158 12.89 -4.53 -9.11
C GLY A 158 12.37 -4.43 -7.67
N GLN A 159 12.96 -3.51 -6.91
CA GLN A 159 12.45 -3.11 -5.60
C GLN A 159 11.18 -2.26 -5.79
N LYS A 160 10.21 -2.36 -4.87
CA LYS A 160 8.98 -1.55 -4.89
C LYS A 160 9.28 -0.06 -4.80
N CYS A 161 10.19 0.30 -3.91
CA CYS A 161 10.59 1.67 -3.67
C CYS A 161 11.73 2.07 -4.61
N GLY A 162 11.64 3.26 -5.21
CA GLY A 162 12.68 3.81 -6.10
C GLY A 162 13.70 4.70 -5.39
N MET A 163 13.62 4.85 -4.07
CA MET A 163 14.46 5.78 -3.31
C MET A 163 15.95 5.39 -3.22
N ASP A 164 16.35 4.25 -3.79
CA ASP A 164 17.74 3.85 -4.02
C ASP A 164 18.29 4.29 -5.37
N ARG A 165 17.49 4.96 -6.19
CA ARG A 165 17.90 5.46 -7.51
C ARG A 165 18.46 6.86 -7.38
N PRO A 166 19.56 7.17 -8.09
CA PRO A 166 20.14 8.51 -8.05
C PRO A 166 19.23 9.61 -8.60
N GLU A 167 18.22 9.25 -9.40
CA GLU A 167 17.24 10.17 -9.97
C GLU A 167 16.10 10.55 -8.99
N ASP A 168 15.91 9.74 -7.94
CA ASP A 168 14.81 9.91 -6.98
C ASP A 168 15.34 10.45 -5.65
N ILE A 169 15.07 11.71 -5.36
CA ILE A 169 15.45 12.34 -4.09
C ILE A 169 14.23 12.91 -3.37
N ALA A 170 14.21 12.83 -2.05
CA ALA A 170 13.26 13.52 -1.20
C ALA A 170 13.91 14.72 -0.55
N VAL A 171 13.31 15.90 -0.67
CA VAL A 171 13.87 17.16 -0.16
C VAL A 171 12.81 17.87 0.68
N ASP A 172 13.20 18.34 1.87
CA ASP A 172 12.34 19.20 2.67
C ASP A 172 12.45 20.69 2.25
N LEU A 173 11.61 21.56 2.83
CA LEU A 173 11.59 22.99 2.51
C LEU A 173 12.86 23.75 2.94
N LYS A 174 13.75 23.12 3.68
CA LYS A 174 15.07 23.67 4.09
C LYS A 174 16.20 23.21 3.19
N GLY A 175 15.89 22.41 2.17
CA GLY A 175 16.86 21.82 1.27
C GLY A 175 17.57 20.59 1.84
N ASN A 176 17.10 20.02 2.95
CA ASN A 176 17.65 18.78 3.46
C ASN A 176 17.22 17.63 2.57
N VAL A 177 18.16 16.76 2.19
CA VAL A 177 17.92 15.55 1.43
C VAL A 177 17.72 14.39 2.39
N LEU A 178 16.62 13.68 2.19
CA LEU A 178 16.15 12.60 3.08
C LEU A 178 16.18 11.26 2.37
N THR A 179 16.33 10.18 3.13
CA THR A 179 16.28 8.80 2.61
C THR A 179 14.91 8.45 2.01
N CYS A 180 13.84 9.10 2.45
CA CYS A 180 12.48 8.82 2.01
C CYS A 180 11.58 10.04 2.23
N GLN A 181 10.55 10.19 1.42
CA GLN A 181 9.52 11.22 1.58
C GLN A 181 8.65 11.06 2.84
N ASN A 182 8.66 9.89 3.47
CA ASN A 182 7.86 9.58 4.66
C ASN A 182 8.60 9.82 5.99
N VAL A 183 9.82 10.34 5.94
CA VAL A 183 10.65 10.60 7.11
C VAL A 183 10.98 12.08 7.22
N SER A 184 11.50 12.50 8.36
CA SER A 184 11.94 13.88 8.59
C SER A 184 13.45 13.96 8.82
N ALA A 185 14.02 15.19 8.70
CA ALA A 185 15.44 15.43 8.93
C ALA A 185 15.90 15.20 10.38
N VAL A 186 14.96 15.11 11.32
CA VAL A 186 15.24 14.88 12.75
C VAL A 186 14.86 13.49 13.23
N ALA A 187 14.13 12.72 12.40
CA ALA A 187 13.80 11.35 12.72
C ALA A 187 15.00 10.43 12.51
N THR A 188 15.10 9.42 13.38
CA THR A 188 16.09 8.36 13.25
C THR A 188 15.39 7.04 12.92
N GLY A 189 16.06 6.20 12.14
CA GLY A 189 15.65 4.83 11.93
C GLY A 189 15.72 4.00 13.21
N PHE A 190 15.18 2.79 13.16
CA PHE A 190 15.19 1.86 14.31
C PHE A 190 16.59 1.58 14.86
N ASN A 191 17.61 1.63 13.99
CA ASN A 191 19.02 1.45 14.38
C ASN A 191 19.70 2.75 14.85
N GLY A 192 18.95 3.85 15.03
CA GLY A 192 19.50 5.16 15.35
C GLY A 192 20.14 5.89 14.16
N GLU A 193 20.02 5.35 12.96
CA GLU A 193 20.53 5.98 11.74
C GLU A 193 19.73 7.22 11.37
N SER A 194 20.43 8.30 10.98
CA SER A 194 19.77 9.51 10.51
C SER A 194 19.16 9.29 9.13
N HIS A 195 17.95 9.79 8.95
CA HIS A 195 17.33 9.87 7.63
C HIS A 195 17.80 11.10 6.81
N LEU A 196 18.58 11.99 7.41
CA LEU A 196 19.22 13.11 6.73
C LEU A 196 20.51 12.63 6.05
N ILE A 197 20.53 12.66 4.70
CA ILE A 197 21.64 12.13 3.88
C ILE A 197 22.42 13.23 3.14
N GLY A 198 22.02 14.48 3.27
CA GLY A 198 22.71 15.60 2.66
C GLY A 198 21.86 16.87 2.57
N ASN A 199 22.31 17.82 1.77
CA ASN A 199 21.58 19.05 1.47
C ASN A 199 21.74 19.40 -0.01
N VAL A 200 20.73 19.99 -0.63
CA VAL A 200 20.77 20.38 -2.04
C VAL A 200 21.84 21.38 -2.38
N ALA A 201 22.34 22.13 -1.40
CA ALA A 201 23.48 23.03 -1.58
C ALA A 201 24.82 22.31 -1.83
N ASP A 202 24.89 21.02 -1.51
CA ASP A 202 26.04 20.15 -1.68
C ASP A 202 25.63 18.84 -2.38
N TYR A 203 24.96 18.99 -3.51
CA TYR A 203 24.31 17.89 -4.23
C TYR A 203 25.27 16.75 -4.62
N ASP A 204 26.49 17.10 -5.04
CA ASP A 204 27.48 16.12 -5.51
C ASP A 204 27.99 15.18 -4.41
N ASN A 205 27.81 15.55 -3.14
CA ASN A 205 28.21 14.76 -1.98
C ASN A 205 27.05 13.99 -1.33
N ILE A 206 25.84 14.05 -1.89
CA ILE A 206 24.71 13.27 -1.40
C ILE A 206 24.99 11.78 -1.68
N LYS A 207 25.03 10.98 -0.63
CA LYS A 207 25.15 9.53 -0.73
C LYS A 207 23.81 8.91 -0.37
N LEU A 208 23.25 8.21 -1.36
CA LEU A 208 22.07 7.38 -1.09
C LEU A 208 22.42 6.34 -0.03
N ASN A 209 21.68 6.36 1.05
CA ASN A 209 21.82 5.36 2.11
C ASN A 209 21.13 4.09 1.61
N THR A 210 21.89 3.22 0.96
CA THR A 210 21.37 1.98 0.38
C THR A 210 21.01 1.01 1.48
N SER A 211 19.89 0.70 1.51
CA SER A 211 19.07 -0.21 2.23
C SER A 211 19.13 -1.63 1.69
N THR A 212 18.42 -2.52 2.36
CA THR A 212 18.42 -3.92 2.00
C THR A 212 17.46 -4.19 0.83
N HIS A 213 18.00 -4.50 -0.33
CA HIS A 213 17.22 -5.02 -1.46
C HIS A 213 16.58 -6.37 -1.10
N TRP A 214 15.40 -6.68 -1.65
CA TRP A 214 14.66 -7.91 -1.35
C TRP A 214 15.48 -9.19 -1.56
N SER A 215 16.40 -9.21 -2.54
CA SER A 215 17.26 -10.38 -2.80
C SER A 215 18.26 -10.70 -1.68
N HIS A 216 18.47 -9.75 -0.77
CA HIS A 216 19.37 -9.89 0.38
C HIS A 216 18.61 -10.15 1.68
N ARG A 217 17.30 -10.38 1.58
CA ARG A 217 16.44 -10.73 2.71
C ARG A 217 16.14 -12.23 2.68
N ASP A 218 16.17 -12.86 3.83
CA ASP A 218 15.97 -14.32 3.94
C ASP A 218 14.58 -14.77 3.48
N GLU A 219 13.55 -13.94 3.76
CA GLU A 219 12.16 -14.28 3.49
C GLU A 219 11.71 -14.02 2.05
N CYS A 220 12.28 -12.99 1.40
CA CYS A 220 11.75 -12.49 0.14
C CYS A 220 11.97 -13.41 -1.06
N PRO A 221 13.18 -14.02 -1.27
CA PRO A 221 13.43 -14.84 -2.47
C PRO A 221 12.48 -16.01 -2.64
N ASN A 222 11.94 -16.54 -1.54
CA ASN A 222 11.04 -17.69 -1.53
C ASN A 222 9.58 -17.30 -1.26
N CYS A 223 9.26 -16.01 -1.22
CA CYS A 223 7.94 -15.54 -0.87
C CYS A 223 6.99 -15.61 -2.09
N PRO A 224 5.81 -16.29 -1.98
CA PRO A 224 4.88 -16.43 -3.11
C PRO A 224 4.29 -15.10 -3.58
N VAL A 225 4.31 -14.06 -2.75
CA VAL A 225 3.78 -12.73 -3.10
C VAL A 225 4.87 -11.74 -3.53
N LEU A 226 6.12 -12.20 -3.75
CA LEU A 226 7.22 -11.30 -4.14
C LEU A 226 6.89 -10.46 -5.38
N GLN A 227 6.23 -11.06 -6.39
CA GLN A 227 5.84 -10.36 -7.61
C GLN A 227 4.87 -9.19 -7.37
N ILE A 228 4.11 -9.22 -6.28
CA ILE A 228 3.15 -8.16 -5.92
C ILE A 228 3.76 -7.21 -4.91
N CYS A 229 4.44 -7.77 -3.89
CA CYS A 229 5.04 -7.02 -2.79
C CYS A 229 6.31 -6.27 -3.18
N GLN A 230 7.17 -6.87 -4.01
CA GLN A 230 8.43 -6.32 -4.48
C GLN A 230 9.38 -5.87 -3.35
N GLY A 231 9.38 -6.61 -2.22
CA GLY A 231 10.27 -6.37 -1.09
C GLY A 231 9.87 -5.23 -0.16
N SER A 232 8.68 -4.63 -0.35
CA SER A 232 8.16 -3.55 0.52
C SER A 232 9.18 -2.44 0.80
N CYS A 233 9.30 -1.95 2.05
CA CYS A 233 10.24 -0.90 2.42
C CYS A 233 11.67 -1.44 2.59
N MET A 234 12.61 -0.84 1.88
CA MET A 234 14.01 -1.24 1.93
C MET A 234 14.77 -0.72 3.16
N PHE A 235 14.24 0.28 3.85
CA PHE A 235 14.88 0.93 5.00
C PHE A 235 14.50 0.31 6.35
N LEU A 236 13.53 -0.61 6.39
CA LEU A 236 13.14 -1.28 7.63
C LEU A 236 14.13 -2.40 7.98
N HIS A 237 14.47 -2.50 9.26
CA HIS A 237 15.34 -3.54 9.81
C HIS A 237 14.77 -4.11 11.11
N GLY A 238 15.28 -5.27 11.52
CA GLY A 238 14.92 -5.91 12.78
C GLY A 238 13.40 -6.08 12.98
N PRO A 239 12.88 -5.83 14.19
CA PRO A 239 11.47 -6.03 14.50
C PRO A 239 10.50 -5.22 13.63
N MET A 240 10.89 -4.02 13.19
CA MET A 240 10.06 -3.22 12.28
C MET A 240 9.98 -3.83 10.89
N TRP A 241 11.05 -4.48 10.42
CA TRP A 241 11.02 -5.25 9.18
C TRP A 241 10.10 -6.47 9.32
N GLU A 242 10.21 -7.22 10.40
CA GLU A 242 9.38 -8.40 10.64
C GLU A 242 7.89 -8.03 10.65
N LEU A 243 7.54 -6.98 11.40
CA LEU A 243 6.18 -6.46 11.47
C LEU A 243 5.69 -5.98 10.09
N GLY A 244 6.50 -5.19 9.37
CA GLY A 244 6.19 -4.72 8.03
C GLY A 244 6.03 -5.86 7.04
N CYS A 245 6.91 -6.87 7.10
CA CYS A 245 6.85 -8.05 6.23
C CYS A 245 5.59 -8.90 6.47
N ASP A 246 5.16 -9.08 7.73
CA ASP A 246 3.95 -9.85 8.04
C ASP A 246 2.69 -9.11 7.57
N ASN A 247 2.64 -7.78 7.75
CA ASN A 247 1.55 -6.95 7.22
C ASN A 247 1.55 -6.90 5.69
N ALA A 248 2.72 -6.77 5.06
CA ALA A 248 2.86 -6.81 3.61
C ALA A 248 2.40 -8.14 3.01
N TYR A 249 2.76 -9.25 3.63
CA TYR A 249 2.28 -10.56 3.21
C TYR A 249 0.75 -10.64 3.29
N SER A 250 0.18 -10.22 4.42
CA SER A 250 -1.27 -10.27 4.65
C SER A 250 -2.06 -9.38 3.70
N ASP A 251 -1.53 -8.22 3.31
CA ASP A 251 -2.15 -7.37 2.30
C ASP A 251 -2.06 -7.96 0.88
N ASN A 252 -0.95 -8.63 0.54
CA ASN A 252 -0.70 -9.03 -0.84
C ASN A 252 -1.17 -10.45 -1.19
N ILE A 253 -1.28 -11.37 -0.22
CA ILE A 253 -1.71 -12.75 -0.51
C ILE A 253 -3.14 -12.84 -1.06
N PRO A 254 -4.11 -12.03 -0.65
CA PRO A 254 -5.44 -12.04 -1.27
C PRO A 254 -5.42 -11.71 -2.76
N PHE A 255 -4.55 -10.79 -3.20
CA PHE A 255 -4.39 -10.47 -4.62
C PHE A 255 -3.77 -11.62 -5.42
N PHE A 256 -2.78 -12.30 -4.84
CA PHE A 256 -2.21 -13.52 -5.41
C PHE A 256 -3.29 -14.59 -5.61
N LEU A 257 -4.11 -14.84 -4.57
CA LEU A 257 -5.16 -15.85 -4.63
C LEU A 257 -6.25 -15.49 -5.65
N ALA A 258 -6.68 -14.24 -5.68
CA ALA A 258 -7.68 -13.76 -6.63
C ALA A 258 -7.17 -13.85 -8.08
N GLY A 259 -5.95 -13.39 -8.33
CA GLY A 259 -5.33 -13.50 -9.66
C GLY A 259 -5.12 -14.94 -10.09
N TRP A 260 -4.73 -15.83 -9.18
CA TRP A 260 -4.60 -17.26 -9.44
C TRP A 260 -5.95 -17.91 -9.77
N GLU A 261 -6.99 -17.61 -8.99
CA GLU A 261 -8.36 -18.09 -9.26
C GLU A 261 -8.85 -17.62 -10.63
N MET A 262 -8.62 -16.38 -11.01
CA MET A 262 -8.98 -15.84 -12.33
C MET A 262 -8.23 -16.55 -13.48
N LEU A 263 -7.01 -17.00 -13.25
CA LEU A 263 -6.20 -17.69 -14.27
C LEU A 263 -6.53 -19.17 -14.40
N THR A 264 -6.89 -19.84 -13.30
CA THR A 264 -6.94 -21.31 -13.24
C THR A 264 -8.32 -21.86 -12.85
N GLY A 265 -9.22 -21.03 -12.35
CA GLY A 265 -10.49 -21.45 -11.75
C GLY A 265 -10.33 -22.14 -10.38
N ALA A 266 -9.13 -22.16 -9.80
CA ALA A 266 -8.83 -22.83 -8.53
C ALA A 266 -8.17 -21.87 -7.55
N VAL A 267 -8.47 -22.04 -6.25
CA VAL A 267 -7.87 -21.24 -5.16
C VAL A 267 -6.86 -22.10 -4.40
N PRO A 268 -5.59 -21.71 -4.31
CA PRO A 268 -4.64 -22.37 -3.43
C PRO A 268 -4.90 -21.97 -1.98
N TYR A 269 -5.19 -22.92 -1.13
CA TYR A 269 -5.35 -22.71 0.32
C TYR A 269 -4.08 -22.96 1.10
N TYR A 270 -3.19 -23.76 0.55
CA TYR A 270 -1.93 -24.15 1.18
C TYR A 270 -0.79 -24.02 0.18
N ILE A 271 0.29 -23.40 0.59
CA ILE A 271 1.53 -23.22 -0.20
C ILE A 271 2.67 -23.85 0.57
N GLU A 272 3.19 -24.99 0.08
CA GLU A 272 4.36 -25.64 0.64
C GLU A 272 5.63 -24.90 0.22
N GLY A 273 6.52 -24.63 1.18
CA GLY A 273 7.78 -23.95 0.91
C GLY A 273 8.53 -23.56 2.18
N PRO A 274 9.64 -22.86 2.06
CA PRO A 274 10.48 -22.44 3.19
C PRO A 274 9.92 -21.24 3.98
N GLN A 275 8.77 -20.68 3.58
CA GLN A 275 8.15 -19.57 4.30
C GLN A 275 7.72 -19.97 5.71
N LYS A 276 7.46 -18.98 6.56
CA LYS A 276 6.94 -19.17 7.92
C LYS A 276 5.72 -20.10 7.91
N ALA A 277 5.59 -20.97 8.92
CA ALA A 277 4.51 -21.97 8.98
C ALA A 277 3.09 -21.35 8.94
N ASP A 278 2.89 -20.20 9.58
CA ASP A 278 1.64 -19.42 9.57
C ASP A 278 1.28 -18.83 8.19
N ARG A 279 2.24 -18.82 7.26
CA ARG A 279 2.05 -18.39 5.88
C ARG A 279 1.75 -19.54 4.91
N GLN A 280 1.90 -20.79 5.34
CA GLN A 280 1.61 -21.96 4.52
C GLN A 280 0.10 -22.18 4.36
N ASP A 281 -0.66 -22.08 5.46
CA ASP A 281 -2.13 -22.03 5.43
C ASP A 281 -2.58 -20.58 5.23
N VAL A 282 -2.67 -20.16 3.98
CA VAL A 282 -2.78 -18.75 3.60
C VAL A 282 -4.04 -18.04 4.09
N LEU A 283 -5.11 -18.79 4.35
CA LEU A 283 -6.40 -18.28 4.81
C LEU A 283 -6.86 -18.90 6.15
N GLY A 284 -6.02 -19.68 6.81
CA GLY A 284 -6.38 -20.39 8.04
C GLY A 284 -7.47 -21.47 7.86
N VAL A 285 -7.60 -22.00 6.65
CA VAL A 285 -8.73 -22.86 6.27
C VAL A 285 -8.40 -24.34 6.40
N VAL A 286 -7.10 -24.70 6.34
CA VAL A 286 -6.68 -26.13 6.30
C VAL A 286 -6.94 -26.83 7.62
N ASN A 287 -6.83 -26.14 8.74
CA ASN A 287 -7.09 -26.69 10.06
C ASN A 287 -8.59 -26.96 10.35
N GLY A 288 -9.50 -26.49 9.49
CA GLY A 288 -10.96 -26.63 9.64
C GLY A 288 -11.67 -27.37 8.51
N ILE A 289 -10.95 -27.80 7.46
CA ILE A 289 -11.60 -28.47 6.31
C ILE A 289 -11.66 -29.97 6.52
N PRO A 290 -12.85 -30.60 6.31
CA PRO A 290 -12.93 -32.05 6.18
C PRO A 290 -12.08 -32.53 5.01
N LYS A 291 -11.32 -33.59 5.20
CA LYS A 291 -10.34 -34.21 4.25
C LYS A 291 -10.86 -34.59 2.84
N THR A 292 -12.01 -34.10 2.41
CA THR A 292 -12.68 -34.47 1.15
C THR A 292 -12.47 -33.46 0.00
N LYS A 293 -11.82 -32.33 0.22
CA LYS A 293 -11.48 -31.40 -0.88
C LYS A 293 -10.02 -31.56 -1.29
N LYS A 294 -9.80 -31.68 -2.60
CA LYS A 294 -8.46 -31.78 -3.20
C LYS A 294 -7.70 -30.50 -2.91
N VAL A 295 -6.72 -30.59 -2.02
CA VAL A 295 -5.78 -29.50 -1.75
C VAL A 295 -4.76 -29.49 -2.89
N ILE A 296 -4.61 -28.37 -3.58
CA ILE A 296 -3.56 -28.20 -4.57
C ILE A 296 -2.35 -27.64 -3.84
N ASN A 297 -1.34 -28.48 -3.66
CA ASN A 297 -0.05 -28.03 -3.14
C ASN A 297 0.73 -27.35 -4.25
N ILE A 298 1.04 -26.08 -4.07
CA ILE A 298 1.95 -25.35 -4.95
C ILE A 298 3.34 -25.45 -4.30
N LYS A 299 4.28 -26.08 -5.00
CA LYS A 299 5.69 -26.02 -4.64
C LYS A 299 6.30 -24.76 -5.23
N VAL A 300 6.76 -23.87 -4.37
CA VAL A 300 7.63 -22.77 -4.78
C VAL A 300 9.03 -23.37 -4.93
N VAL A 301 9.54 -23.41 -6.14
CA VAL A 301 10.88 -23.94 -6.48
C VAL A 301 11.87 -22.79 -6.50
#